data_b05363770a042c38dbff69283d28eb21
#
_entry.id   b05363770a042c38dbff69283d28eb21
#
_cell.length_a   1.000
_cell.length_b   1.000
_cell.length_c   1.000
_cell.angle_alpha   90.00
_cell.angle_beta   90.00
_cell.angle_gamma   90.00
#
_symmetry.space_group_name_H-M   'P 1'
#
loop_
_entity.id
_entity.type
_entity.pdbx_description
1 polymer ?
#
loop_
_entity_poly.entity_id
_entity_poly.type
_entity_poly.pdbx_seq_one_letter_code
_entity_poly.pdbx_strand_id
1 'polypeptide(L)'
;MKTFLIHASVNLSCRIYDALIRLHAEPLQRRYSDEMKLVFRESMTEASTRGFFAMLELWTTVAAELAIFAGPACAPRIGILAASIAGSTALVLVTALGFCTVGPLTVVHGYSATMLDATLPGHKDRLVTTPEGQKIFLSCWEPRELHEINTVILVTGRGIGDHTGWVPLQTAVSDFARVCSYDPLGAGKSDPLPVAHTPATPTVDELTDQMHTLFGAADLPKPYILVGTSAGGVLARRYESKFPGDVGGFVFADSAHEEQEWRDAAIAPSFSPGLSNAEGLRADGMLLPGEHLAWHDDVPIIVLERGERAPCDAFPNLTLTQCNAINDAWHSFQVDLSHRSKYAQLRVVPGAGHRMVMQKPEVVAQAIQDVIGQIDVVNQTRR
;
A
#
# COMPACT_ATOMS: atom_id res chain seq x y z
N MET A 1 -6.58 -34.29 -3.36
CA MET A 1 -6.91 -34.03 -4.78
C MET A 1 -7.43 -32.62 -5.02
N LYS A 2 -8.40 -32.06 -4.26
CA LYS A 2 -8.85 -30.67 -4.41
C LYS A 2 -7.75 -29.63 -4.20
N THR A 3 -6.97 -29.74 -3.13
CA THR A 3 -5.87 -28.81 -2.81
C THR A 3 -4.79 -28.78 -3.90
N PHE A 4 -4.45 -29.92 -4.46
CA PHE A 4 -3.49 -30.01 -5.56
C PHE A 4 -3.97 -29.32 -6.84
N LEU A 5 -5.27 -29.43 -7.17
CA LEU A 5 -5.85 -28.76 -8.34
C LEU A 5 -5.91 -27.23 -8.14
N ILE A 6 -6.17 -26.75 -6.92
CA ILE A 6 -6.16 -25.34 -6.59
C ILE A 6 -4.75 -24.76 -6.76
N HIS A 7 -3.73 -25.38 -6.19
CA HIS A 7 -2.35 -24.93 -6.35
C HIS A 7 -1.90 -24.94 -7.82
N ALA A 8 -2.29 -25.96 -8.58
CA ALA A 8 -1.97 -26.04 -10.01
C ALA A 8 -2.62 -24.90 -10.81
N SER A 9 -3.89 -24.53 -10.49
CA SER A 9 -4.59 -23.44 -11.17
C SER A 9 -4.01 -22.07 -10.82
N VAL A 10 -3.65 -21.82 -9.56
CA VAL A 10 -2.98 -20.59 -9.13
C VAL A 10 -1.62 -20.43 -9.83
N ASN A 11 -0.80 -21.50 -9.83
CA ASN A 11 0.50 -21.46 -10.48
C ASN A 11 0.41 -21.24 -12.00
N LEU A 12 -0.58 -21.84 -12.66
CA LEU A 12 -0.83 -21.61 -14.08
C LEU A 12 -1.23 -20.16 -14.34
N SER A 13 -2.14 -19.60 -13.53
CA SER A 13 -2.57 -18.21 -13.60
C SER A 13 -1.39 -17.25 -13.42
N CYS A 14 -0.51 -17.48 -12.46
CA CYS A 14 0.69 -16.68 -12.25
C CYS A 14 1.64 -16.70 -13.45
N ARG A 15 1.85 -17.85 -14.08
CA ARG A 15 2.67 -17.96 -15.29
C ARG A 15 2.08 -17.20 -16.48
N ILE A 16 0.76 -17.23 -16.63
CA ILE A 16 0.06 -16.47 -17.68
C ILE A 16 0.24 -14.97 -17.40
N TYR A 17 0.06 -14.55 -16.15
CA TYR A 17 0.23 -13.15 -15.77
C TYR A 17 1.68 -12.66 -15.97
N ASP A 18 2.68 -13.46 -15.64
CA ASP A 18 4.10 -13.19 -15.91
C ASP A 18 4.39 -12.95 -17.42
N ALA A 19 3.69 -13.67 -18.28
CA ALA A 19 3.80 -13.44 -19.72
C ALA A 19 3.11 -12.15 -20.16
N LEU A 20 1.96 -11.82 -19.55
CA LEU A 20 1.17 -10.64 -19.87
C LEU A 20 1.83 -9.34 -19.39
N ILE A 21 2.53 -9.36 -18.26
CA ILE A 21 3.31 -8.20 -17.78
C ILE A 21 4.32 -7.72 -18.83
N ARG A 22 4.87 -8.64 -19.63
CA ARG A 22 5.81 -8.29 -20.71
C ARG A 22 5.19 -7.48 -21.84
N LEU A 23 3.87 -7.33 -21.86
CA LEU A 23 3.15 -6.49 -22.83
C LEU A 23 3.05 -5.03 -22.39
N HIS A 24 3.35 -4.72 -21.12
CA HIS A 24 3.38 -3.35 -20.63
C HIS A 24 4.58 -2.57 -21.17
N ALA A 25 4.50 -1.24 -21.10
CA ALA A 25 5.59 -0.36 -21.50
C ALA A 25 6.87 -0.66 -20.68
N GLU A 26 8.03 -0.65 -21.35
CA GLU A 26 9.32 -1.03 -20.76
C GLU A 26 9.67 -0.34 -19.42
N PRO A 27 9.37 0.96 -19.22
CA PRO A 27 9.59 1.61 -17.92
C PRO A 27 8.76 1.00 -16.79
N LEU A 28 7.52 0.58 -17.08
CA LEU A 28 6.63 -0.05 -16.10
C LEU A 28 7.13 -1.47 -15.74
N GLN A 29 7.56 -2.24 -16.75
CA GLN A 29 8.11 -3.57 -16.55
C GLN A 29 9.35 -3.55 -15.68
N ARG A 30 10.32 -2.66 -15.98
CA ARG A 30 11.58 -2.56 -15.23
C ARG A 30 11.37 -2.16 -13.78
N ARG A 31 10.34 -1.37 -13.50
CA ARG A 31 10.11 -0.77 -12.18
C ARG A 31 9.17 -1.58 -11.29
N TYR A 32 8.19 -2.29 -11.86
CA TYR A 32 7.08 -2.88 -11.11
C TYR A 32 6.81 -4.36 -11.38
N SER A 33 7.56 -5.02 -12.28
CA SER A 33 7.28 -6.39 -12.70
C SER A 33 7.16 -7.39 -11.53
N ASP A 34 8.09 -7.36 -10.60
CA ASP A 34 8.13 -8.37 -9.53
C ASP A 34 7.05 -8.12 -8.48
N GLU A 35 6.73 -6.86 -8.23
CA GLU A 35 5.65 -6.45 -7.33
C GLU A 35 4.27 -6.79 -7.92
N MET A 36 4.05 -6.48 -9.19
CA MET A 36 2.81 -6.86 -9.90
C MET A 36 2.58 -8.36 -9.86
N LYS A 37 3.64 -9.18 -10.02
CA LYS A 37 3.57 -10.63 -9.91
C LYS A 37 3.22 -11.10 -8.51
N LEU A 38 3.81 -10.47 -7.48
CA LEU A 38 3.52 -10.78 -6.09
C LEU A 38 2.06 -10.48 -5.75
N VAL A 39 1.61 -9.27 -6.06
CA VAL A 39 0.23 -8.82 -5.85
C VAL A 39 -0.77 -9.73 -6.57
N PHE A 40 -0.51 -10.07 -7.83
CA PHE A 40 -1.38 -10.96 -8.58
C PHE A 40 -1.43 -12.37 -7.96
N ARG A 41 -0.30 -12.91 -7.50
CA ARG A 41 -0.22 -14.22 -6.83
C ARG A 41 -1.05 -14.24 -5.55
N GLU A 42 -0.92 -13.22 -4.71
CA GLU A 42 -1.69 -13.10 -3.46
C GLU A 42 -3.19 -13.02 -3.75
N SER A 43 -3.59 -12.13 -4.66
CA SER A 43 -5.00 -11.97 -5.07
C SER A 43 -5.58 -13.25 -5.69
N MET A 44 -4.78 -13.96 -6.50
CA MET A 44 -5.21 -15.22 -7.12
C MET A 44 -5.31 -16.34 -6.08
N THR A 45 -4.41 -16.38 -5.10
CA THR A 45 -4.47 -17.35 -3.99
C THR A 45 -5.72 -17.12 -3.16
N GLU A 46 -6.02 -15.88 -2.80
CA GLU A 46 -7.25 -15.52 -2.08
C GLU A 46 -8.50 -15.87 -2.90
N ALA A 47 -8.55 -15.47 -4.17
CA ALA A 47 -9.66 -15.79 -5.07
C ALA A 47 -9.89 -17.30 -5.19
N SER A 48 -8.80 -18.10 -5.18
CA SER A 48 -8.89 -19.56 -5.25
C SER A 48 -9.60 -20.18 -4.03
N THR A 49 -9.51 -19.57 -2.85
CA THR A 49 -10.22 -20.01 -1.65
C THR A 49 -11.72 -19.72 -1.74
N ARG A 50 -12.10 -18.66 -2.45
CA ARG A 50 -13.50 -18.25 -2.71
C ARG A 50 -14.13 -19.01 -3.88
N GLY A 51 -13.33 -19.67 -4.71
CA GLY A 51 -13.75 -20.56 -5.78
C GLY A 51 -13.57 -20.01 -7.19
N PHE A 52 -13.99 -20.81 -8.18
CA PHE A 52 -13.75 -20.54 -9.60
C PHE A 52 -14.27 -19.18 -10.09
N PHE A 53 -15.43 -18.74 -9.63
CA PHE A 53 -16.01 -17.46 -10.07
C PHE A 53 -15.20 -16.26 -9.56
N ALA A 54 -14.65 -16.31 -8.36
CA ALA A 54 -13.76 -15.25 -7.83
C ALA A 54 -12.44 -15.18 -8.61
N MET A 55 -11.88 -16.32 -9.04
CA MET A 55 -10.71 -16.34 -9.90
C MET A 55 -11.02 -15.75 -11.29
N LEU A 56 -12.20 -16.00 -11.83
CA LEU A 56 -12.63 -15.44 -13.12
C LEU A 56 -12.83 -13.93 -13.00
N GLU A 57 -13.41 -13.44 -11.93
CA GLU A 57 -13.59 -12.01 -11.63
C GLU A 57 -12.24 -11.29 -11.59
N LEU A 58 -11.23 -11.85 -10.90
CA LEU A 58 -9.87 -11.31 -10.89
C LEU A 58 -9.28 -11.23 -12.29
N TRP A 59 -9.46 -12.26 -13.12
CA TRP A 59 -8.98 -12.26 -14.50
C TRP A 59 -9.68 -11.22 -15.37
N THR A 60 -10.97 -10.92 -15.14
CA THR A 60 -11.67 -9.84 -15.86
C THR A 60 -11.13 -8.46 -15.47
N THR A 61 -10.78 -8.26 -14.21
CA THR A 61 -10.13 -7.03 -13.73
C THR A 61 -8.76 -6.83 -14.38
N VAL A 62 -7.92 -7.87 -14.36
CA VAL A 62 -6.60 -7.85 -15.02
C VAL A 62 -6.70 -7.58 -16.53
N ALA A 63 -7.67 -8.18 -17.20
CA ALA A 63 -7.87 -7.95 -18.64
C ALA A 63 -8.28 -6.49 -18.92
N ALA A 64 -9.11 -5.89 -18.08
CA ALA A 64 -9.50 -4.49 -18.19
C ALA A 64 -8.30 -3.56 -17.95
N GLU A 65 -7.49 -3.81 -16.94
CA GLU A 65 -6.25 -3.04 -16.68
C GLU A 65 -5.28 -3.13 -17.86
N LEU A 66 -5.04 -4.34 -18.37
CA LEU A 66 -4.18 -4.53 -19.55
C LEU A 66 -4.70 -3.77 -20.78
N ALA A 67 -6.01 -3.73 -21.00
CA ALA A 67 -6.60 -2.97 -22.11
C ALA A 67 -6.39 -1.46 -21.96
N ILE A 68 -6.42 -0.94 -20.75
CA ILE A 68 -6.21 0.48 -20.44
C ILE A 68 -4.72 0.87 -20.61
N PHE A 69 -3.79 0.04 -20.11
CA PHE A 69 -2.36 0.36 -20.07
C PHE A 69 -1.56 -0.09 -21.29
N ALA A 70 -2.07 -1.02 -22.09
CA ALA A 70 -1.36 -1.52 -23.28
C ALA A 70 -1.35 -0.52 -24.45
N GLY A 71 -2.25 0.45 -24.48
CA GLY A 71 -2.30 1.50 -25.51
C GLY A 71 -2.33 1.02 -26.95
N PRO A 72 -2.48 1.90 -27.95
CA PRO A 72 -2.55 1.54 -29.37
C PRO A 72 -1.25 0.93 -29.95
N ALA A 73 -0.12 1.04 -29.24
CA ALA A 73 1.15 0.47 -29.67
C ALA A 73 1.23 -1.07 -29.51
N CYS A 74 0.31 -1.70 -28.78
CA CYS A 74 0.31 -3.15 -28.54
C CYS A 74 -0.61 -3.95 -29.45
N ALA A 75 -1.44 -3.30 -30.25
CA ALA A 75 -2.39 -3.94 -31.15
C ALA A 75 -1.76 -5.05 -32.06
N PRO A 76 -0.57 -4.85 -32.67
CA PRO A 76 0.04 -5.89 -33.50
C PRO A 76 0.63 -7.06 -32.70
N ARG A 77 1.00 -6.88 -31.43
CA ARG A 77 1.57 -7.94 -30.57
C ARG A 77 0.49 -8.84 -29.97
N ILE A 78 -0.69 -8.31 -29.72
CA ILE A 78 -1.86 -9.05 -29.24
C ILE A 78 -2.35 -10.05 -30.29
N GLY A 79 -2.32 -9.69 -31.58
CA GLY A 79 -2.69 -10.57 -32.69
C GLY A 79 -1.84 -11.83 -32.79
N ILE A 80 -0.55 -11.77 -32.45
CA ILE A 80 0.37 -12.92 -32.50
C ILE A 80 0.14 -13.89 -31.32
N LEU A 81 -0.22 -13.36 -30.14
CA LEU A 81 -0.54 -14.19 -28.96
C LEU A 81 -1.89 -14.91 -29.11
N ALA A 82 -2.88 -14.25 -29.72
CA ALA A 82 -4.19 -14.86 -29.99
C ALA A 82 -4.13 -16.09 -30.89
N ALA A 83 -3.18 -16.12 -31.83
CA ALA A 83 -2.98 -17.26 -32.72
C ALA A 83 -2.34 -18.49 -32.03
N SER A 84 -1.69 -18.30 -30.88
CA SER A 84 -0.96 -19.35 -30.16
C SER A 84 -1.77 -20.05 -29.05
N ILE A 85 -2.97 -19.57 -28.69
CA ILE A 85 -3.79 -20.06 -27.58
C ILE A 85 -5.15 -20.62 -28.04
N ALA A 86 -5.24 -21.04 -29.28
CA ALA A 86 -6.48 -21.54 -29.89
C ALA A 86 -6.89 -22.94 -29.41
N GLY A 87 -7.09 -23.14 -28.09
CA GLY A 87 -7.54 -24.44 -27.59
C GLY A 87 -8.49 -24.44 -26.40
N SER A 88 -8.47 -23.41 -25.52
CA SER A 88 -9.29 -23.47 -24.29
C SER A 88 -9.74 -22.11 -23.72
N THR A 89 -9.46 -20.98 -24.37
CA THR A 89 -9.70 -19.64 -23.82
C THR A 89 -10.44 -18.70 -24.78
N ALA A 90 -11.13 -19.23 -25.77
CA ALA A 90 -11.90 -18.45 -26.77
C ALA A 90 -12.93 -17.50 -26.13
N LEU A 91 -13.46 -17.81 -24.95
CA LEU A 91 -14.46 -16.97 -24.26
C LEU A 91 -13.86 -15.69 -23.65
N VAL A 92 -12.62 -15.75 -23.13
CA VAL A 92 -11.95 -14.59 -22.54
C VAL A 92 -11.43 -13.62 -23.62
N LEU A 93 -11.02 -14.16 -24.78
CA LEU A 93 -10.57 -13.34 -25.92
C LEU A 93 -11.72 -12.64 -26.65
N VAL A 94 -12.89 -13.24 -26.73
CA VAL A 94 -14.08 -12.64 -27.36
C VAL A 94 -14.56 -11.43 -26.56
N THR A 95 -14.46 -11.43 -25.22
CA THR A 95 -14.77 -10.25 -24.40
C THR A 95 -13.75 -9.14 -24.59
N ALA A 96 -12.45 -9.44 -24.67
CA ALA A 96 -11.40 -8.45 -24.89
C ALA A 96 -11.45 -7.80 -26.30
N LEU A 97 -11.77 -8.57 -27.32
CA LEU A 97 -11.94 -8.07 -28.71
C LEU A 97 -13.23 -7.27 -28.89
N GLY A 98 -14.31 -7.60 -28.18
CA GLY A 98 -15.58 -6.86 -28.19
C GLY A 98 -15.44 -5.44 -27.61
N PHE A 99 -14.53 -5.22 -26.66
CA PHE A 99 -14.30 -3.91 -26.06
C PHE A 99 -13.51 -2.93 -26.94
N CYS A 100 -12.77 -3.43 -27.95
CA CYS A 100 -12.06 -2.55 -28.89
C CYS A 100 -12.96 -1.95 -30.00
N THR A 101 -14.18 -2.48 -30.17
CA THR A 101 -15.05 -2.08 -31.29
C THR A 101 -16.36 -1.39 -30.88
N VAL A 102 -16.67 -1.38 -29.58
CA VAL A 102 -17.88 -0.73 -29.05
C VAL A 102 -17.43 0.28 -28.01
N GLY A 103 -17.78 1.55 -28.21
CA GLY A 103 -17.50 2.62 -27.24
C GLY A 103 -18.02 2.29 -25.83
N PRO A 104 -17.67 3.07 -24.81
CA PRO A 104 -17.74 2.70 -23.42
C PRO A 104 -19.17 2.32 -23.00
N LEU A 105 -19.46 1.04 -22.99
CA LEU A 105 -20.60 0.49 -22.28
C LEU A 105 -20.15 0.28 -20.84
N THR A 106 -20.67 1.13 -19.97
CA THR A 106 -20.55 1.04 -18.52
C THR A 106 -21.01 -0.34 -18.03
N VAL A 107 -20.08 -1.23 -17.76
CA VAL A 107 -20.35 -2.43 -16.97
C VAL A 107 -20.03 -2.11 -15.52
N VAL A 108 -21.09 -1.87 -14.77
CA VAL A 108 -21.09 -1.72 -13.33
C VAL A 108 -20.86 -3.09 -12.70
N HIS A 109 -19.66 -3.40 -12.24
CA HIS A 109 -19.34 -4.25 -11.10
C HIS A 109 -17.80 -4.28 -10.95
N GLY A 110 -17.29 -3.32 -10.30
CA GLY A 110 -15.90 -3.17 -9.89
C GLY A 110 -15.74 -1.71 -9.55
N TYR A 111 -15.25 -1.43 -8.42
CA TYR A 111 -15.03 -0.10 -7.90
C TYR A 111 -14.38 0.81 -8.97
N SER A 112 -15.21 1.49 -9.74
CA SER A 112 -14.77 2.58 -10.57
C SER A 112 -14.52 3.75 -9.64
N ALA A 113 -13.28 3.95 -9.23
CA ALA A 113 -12.85 5.05 -8.37
C ALA A 113 -13.34 6.42 -8.87
N THR A 114 -13.61 6.54 -10.18
CA THR A 114 -14.12 7.77 -10.82
C THR A 114 -15.58 8.09 -10.54
N MET A 115 -16.40 7.15 -10.10
CA MET A 115 -17.81 7.44 -9.76
C MET A 115 -18.05 7.59 -8.24
N LEU A 116 -17.19 7.05 -7.39
CA LEU A 116 -17.28 7.31 -5.94
C LEU A 116 -16.79 8.74 -5.59
N ASP A 117 -15.96 9.32 -6.42
CA ASP A 117 -15.24 10.57 -6.16
C ASP A 117 -16.14 11.82 -6.09
N ALA A 118 -17.30 11.81 -6.74
CA ALA A 118 -18.11 13.02 -6.89
C ALA A 118 -19.33 13.11 -5.97
N THR A 119 -19.69 12.07 -5.21
CA THR A 119 -21.00 12.00 -4.55
C THR A 119 -21.00 11.73 -3.04
N LEU A 120 -19.84 11.46 -2.44
CA LEU A 120 -19.76 11.27 -1.00
C LEU A 120 -19.71 12.63 -0.28
N PRO A 121 -20.64 12.91 0.64
CA PRO A 121 -20.62 14.15 1.41
C PRO A 121 -19.33 14.26 2.25
N GLY A 122 -18.63 15.38 2.16
CA GLY A 122 -17.39 15.63 2.90
C GLY A 122 -16.09 15.25 2.18
N HIS A 123 -16.15 14.75 0.95
CA HIS A 123 -14.98 14.42 0.13
C HIS A 123 -14.37 15.68 -0.48
N LYS A 124 -13.08 15.91 -0.25
CA LYS A 124 -12.33 17.08 -0.73
C LYS A 124 -11.03 16.64 -1.37
N ASP A 125 -11.03 16.52 -2.68
CA ASP A 125 -9.85 16.29 -3.49
C ASP A 125 -9.28 17.61 -3.99
N ARG A 126 -7.96 17.79 -3.85
CA ARG A 126 -7.28 18.99 -4.34
C ARG A 126 -5.80 18.77 -4.64
N LEU A 127 -5.28 19.53 -5.56
CA LEU A 127 -3.84 19.72 -5.71
C LEU A 127 -3.40 20.86 -4.78
N VAL A 128 -2.53 20.53 -3.85
CA VAL A 128 -1.93 21.49 -2.90
C VAL A 128 -0.62 21.98 -3.48
N THR A 129 -0.46 23.28 -3.66
CA THR A 129 0.80 23.86 -4.13
C THR A 129 1.71 24.09 -2.93
N THR A 130 2.90 23.49 -2.96
CA THR A 130 3.94 23.68 -1.95
C THR A 130 4.63 25.04 -2.12
N PRO A 131 5.37 25.53 -1.09
CA PRO A 131 6.17 26.75 -1.22
C PRO A 131 7.16 26.73 -2.38
N GLU A 132 7.65 25.55 -2.77
CA GLU A 132 8.56 25.33 -3.90
C GLU A 132 7.82 25.31 -5.26
N GLY A 133 6.49 25.46 -5.25
CA GLY A 133 5.63 25.50 -6.44
C GLY A 133 5.22 24.14 -6.99
N GLN A 134 5.57 23.04 -6.35
CA GLN A 134 5.13 21.70 -6.74
C GLN A 134 3.69 21.45 -6.32
N LYS A 135 2.96 20.66 -7.08
CA LYS A 135 1.58 20.30 -6.79
C LYS A 135 1.50 18.86 -6.31
N ILE A 136 1.01 18.67 -5.10
CA ILE A 136 0.82 17.37 -4.47
C ILE A 136 -0.68 17.12 -4.31
N PHE A 137 -1.15 15.97 -4.77
CA PHE A 137 -2.55 15.58 -4.66
C PHE A 137 -2.85 15.14 -3.23
N LEU A 138 -3.92 15.70 -2.67
CA LEU A 138 -4.45 15.41 -1.35
C LEU A 138 -5.94 15.10 -1.45
N SER A 139 -6.36 13.96 -0.91
CA SER A 139 -7.74 13.51 -0.80
C SER A 139 -8.11 13.43 0.68
N CYS A 140 -9.00 14.30 1.13
CA CYS A 140 -9.49 14.29 2.52
C CYS A 140 -10.99 14.03 2.56
N TRP A 141 -11.39 13.11 3.44
CA TRP A 141 -12.78 12.79 3.71
C TRP A 141 -13.12 13.17 5.14
N GLU A 142 -14.29 13.76 5.37
CA GLU A 142 -14.66 14.33 6.67
C GLU A 142 -16.07 13.90 7.06
N PRO A 143 -16.36 13.72 8.37
CA PRO A 143 -17.73 13.54 8.85
C PRO A 143 -18.61 14.73 8.47
N ARG A 144 -19.92 14.49 8.39
CA ARG A 144 -20.89 15.57 8.07
C ARG A 144 -20.95 16.66 9.13
N GLU A 145 -20.73 16.29 10.38
CA GLU A 145 -20.73 17.22 11.51
C GLU A 145 -19.31 17.34 12.07
N LEU A 146 -18.73 18.54 11.95
CA LEU A 146 -17.39 18.86 12.41
C LEU A 146 -17.44 19.33 13.87
N HIS A 147 -17.21 18.43 14.80
CA HIS A 147 -16.82 18.80 16.17
C HIS A 147 -15.35 18.41 16.33
N GLU A 148 -14.56 19.09 17.14
CA GLU A 148 -13.11 18.82 17.41
C GLU A 148 -12.57 17.48 16.84
N ILE A 149 -12.24 17.45 15.54
CA ILE A 149 -12.00 16.22 14.81
C ILE A 149 -10.51 15.99 14.69
N ASN A 150 -10.05 14.81 15.11
CA ASN A 150 -8.70 14.35 14.85
C ASN A 150 -8.43 14.23 13.35
N THR A 151 -7.25 14.63 12.91
CA THR A 151 -6.80 14.44 11.53
C THR A 151 -6.00 13.15 11.42
N VAL A 152 -6.56 12.19 10.74
CA VAL A 152 -5.90 10.91 10.41
C VAL A 152 -5.20 11.06 9.07
N ILE A 153 -3.91 10.77 9.01
CA ILE A 153 -3.12 10.78 7.78
C ILE A 153 -2.71 9.35 7.42
N LEU A 154 -3.08 8.93 6.23
CA LEU A 154 -2.75 7.63 5.67
C LEU A 154 -1.41 7.73 4.95
N VAL A 155 -0.36 7.16 5.56
CA VAL A 155 1.01 7.22 5.07
C VAL A 155 1.28 6.00 4.22
N THR A 156 1.40 6.23 2.92
CA THR A 156 1.49 5.18 1.91
C THR A 156 2.85 4.49 1.95
N GLY A 157 2.82 3.14 2.05
CA GLY A 157 3.92 2.29 1.59
C GLY A 157 3.75 2.02 0.09
N ARG A 158 4.78 1.50 -0.54
CA ARG A 158 4.82 1.27 -2.00
C ARG A 158 3.69 0.37 -2.52
N GLY A 159 3.28 -0.63 -1.75
CA GLY A 159 2.29 -1.63 -2.17
C GLY A 159 0.85 -1.12 -2.28
N ILE A 160 0.57 0.14 -1.90
CA ILE A 160 -0.76 0.76 -2.04
C ILE A 160 -0.87 1.55 -3.35
N GLY A 161 0.27 1.94 -3.95
CA GLY A 161 0.33 2.70 -5.20
C GLY A 161 0.02 4.18 -4.97
N ASP A 162 -1.24 4.58 -5.17
CA ASP A 162 -1.71 5.95 -5.00
C ASP A 162 -2.87 6.04 -3.97
N HIS A 163 -3.48 7.24 -3.86
CA HIS A 163 -4.60 7.48 -2.95
C HIS A 163 -5.78 6.51 -3.13
N THR A 164 -5.97 5.89 -4.31
CA THR A 164 -7.11 5.01 -4.57
C THR A 164 -7.07 3.72 -3.75
N GLY A 165 -5.89 3.23 -3.40
CA GLY A 165 -5.71 2.06 -2.52
C GLY A 165 -6.21 2.28 -1.09
N TRP A 166 -6.40 3.54 -0.68
CA TRP A 166 -6.90 3.91 0.64
C TRP A 166 -8.40 4.07 0.74
N VAL A 167 -9.12 4.09 -0.39
CA VAL A 167 -10.58 4.34 -0.43
C VAL A 167 -11.39 3.45 0.54
N PRO A 168 -11.14 2.13 0.66
CA PRO A 168 -11.88 1.31 1.61
C PRO A 168 -11.70 1.76 3.07
N LEU A 169 -10.48 2.13 3.46
CA LEU A 169 -10.21 2.62 4.81
C LEU A 169 -10.72 4.05 5.01
N GLN A 170 -10.58 4.95 4.02
CA GLN A 170 -11.13 6.30 4.08
C GLN A 170 -12.65 6.25 4.28
N THR A 171 -13.35 5.35 3.58
CA THR A 171 -14.80 5.13 3.76
C THR A 171 -15.13 4.75 5.21
N ALA A 172 -14.37 3.81 5.79
CA ALA A 172 -14.63 3.33 7.16
C ALA A 172 -14.29 4.38 8.25
N VAL A 173 -13.34 5.28 8.00
CA VAL A 173 -12.87 6.27 8.98
C VAL A 173 -13.61 7.59 8.88
N SER A 174 -14.10 7.97 7.70
CA SER A 174 -14.74 9.26 7.46
C SER A 174 -16.02 9.52 8.26
N ASP A 175 -16.62 8.49 8.84
CA ASP A 175 -17.80 8.63 9.69
C ASP A 175 -17.49 9.24 11.07
N PHE A 176 -16.22 9.14 11.53
CA PHE A 176 -15.84 9.57 12.89
C PHE A 176 -14.60 10.45 12.96
N ALA A 177 -13.79 10.56 11.90
CA ALA A 177 -12.59 11.40 11.86
C ALA A 177 -12.38 11.99 10.46
N ARG A 178 -11.63 13.11 10.39
CA ARG A 178 -11.06 13.56 9.12
C ARG A 178 -9.95 12.58 8.74
N VAL A 179 -10.02 12.02 7.55
CA VAL A 179 -9.02 11.08 7.04
C VAL A 179 -8.49 11.55 5.69
N CYS A 180 -7.18 11.73 5.60
CA CYS A 180 -6.50 12.22 4.42
C CYS A 180 -5.50 11.19 3.90
N SER A 181 -5.51 10.95 2.59
CA SER A 181 -4.45 10.27 1.84
C SER A 181 -3.85 11.23 0.83
N TYR A 182 -2.66 10.94 0.34
CA TYR A 182 -1.97 11.79 -0.64
C TYR A 182 -1.16 10.93 -1.60
N ASP A 183 -0.89 11.51 -2.77
CA ASP A 183 0.04 10.93 -3.73
C ASP A 183 1.40 11.63 -3.56
N PRO A 184 2.48 10.93 -3.19
CA PRO A 184 3.81 11.53 -3.20
C PRO A 184 4.20 12.07 -4.58
N LEU A 185 5.14 13.01 -4.67
CA LEU A 185 5.68 13.45 -5.95
C LEU A 185 6.20 12.26 -6.77
N GLY A 186 5.86 12.25 -8.04
CA GLY A 186 6.15 11.14 -8.95
C GLY A 186 5.14 9.99 -8.91
N ALA A 187 4.06 10.10 -8.13
CA ALA A 187 2.99 9.11 -8.06
C ALA A 187 1.61 9.75 -8.30
N GLY A 188 0.65 8.91 -8.75
CA GLY A 188 -0.76 9.27 -8.88
C GLY A 188 -1.02 10.55 -9.65
N LYS A 189 -1.73 11.47 -9.01
CA LYS A 189 -2.14 12.78 -9.57
C LYS A 189 -1.18 13.93 -9.23
N SER A 190 -0.11 13.66 -8.47
CA SER A 190 0.91 14.64 -8.11
C SER A 190 1.87 14.95 -9.25
N ASP A 191 2.56 16.09 -9.15
CA ASP A 191 3.60 16.46 -10.10
C ASP A 191 4.72 15.40 -10.13
N PRO A 192 5.43 15.24 -11.25
CA PRO A 192 6.58 14.35 -11.34
C PRO A 192 7.70 14.80 -10.37
N LEU A 193 8.57 13.86 -10.02
CA LEU A 193 9.81 14.20 -9.30
C LEU A 193 10.62 15.20 -10.12
N PRO A 194 11.28 16.17 -9.45
CA PRO A 194 12.15 17.13 -10.14
C PRO A 194 13.22 16.42 -10.99
N VAL A 195 13.46 16.92 -12.21
CA VAL A 195 14.44 16.33 -13.15
C VAL A 195 15.85 16.26 -12.56
N ALA A 196 16.19 17.16 -11.64
CA ALA A 196 17.48 17.16 -10.93
C ALA A 196 17.61 16.05 -9.87
N HIS A 197 16.53 15.31 -9.59
CA HIS A 197 16.55 14.24 -8.60
C HIS A 197 17.23 13.00 -9.16
N THR A 198 18.51 12.84 -8.81
CA THR A 198 19.35 11.71 -9.25
C THR A 198 20.04 11.09 -8.03
N PRO A 199 19.79 9.82 -7.72
CA PRO A 199 18.90 8.89 -8.42
C PRO A 199 17.41 9.25 -8.27
N ALA A 200 16.57 8.79 -9.19
CA ALA A 200 15.12 9.07 -9.23
C ALA A 200 14.30 8.48 -8.04
N THR A 201 14.98 8.06 -7.00
CA THR A 201 14.41 7.42 -5.81
C THR A 201 14.64 8.34 -4.61
N PRO A 202 13.56 8.87 -3.99
CA PRO A 202 13.71 9.75 -2.84
C PRO A 202 14.17 8.99 -1.59
N THR A 203 14.82 9.69 -0.68
CA THR A 203 15.18 9.19 0.65
C THR A 203 13.97 9.22 1.59
N VAL A 204 14.08 8.50 2.72
CA VAL A 204 13.08 8.58 3.82
C VAL A 204 12.94 10.03 4.31
N ASP A 205 14.07 10.76 4.43
CA ASP A 205 14.07 12.16 4.88
C ASP A 205 13.38 13.09 3.89
N GLU A 206 13.65 12.96 2.59
CA GLU A 206 13.01 13.77 1.55
C GLU A 206 11.50 13.56 1.50
N LEU A 207 11.04 12.30 1.62
CA LEU A 207 9.61 12.01 1.69
C LEU A 207 8.97 12.55 2.97
N THR A 208 9.68 12.49 4.08
CA THR A 208 9.19 13.02 5.37
C THR A 208 9.09 14.55 5.34
N ASP A 209 10.06 15.24 4.73
CA ASP A 209 10.02 16.68 4.53
C ASP A 209 8.88 17.09 3.57
N GLN A 210 8.66 16.30 2.52
CA GLN A 210 7.53 16.49 1.62
C GLN A 210 6.17 16.35 2.35
N MET A 211 6.04 15.35 3.24
CA MET A 211 4.84 15.22 4.07
C MET A 211 4.62 16.47 4.92
N HIS A 212 5.66 16.95 5.61
CA HIS A 212 5.55 18.13 6.48
C HIS A 212 5.17 19.38 5.69
N THR A 213 5.80 19.59 4.54
CA THR A 213 5.49 20.70 3.63
C THR A 213 4.06 20.61 3.11
N LEU A 214 3.60 19.42 2.69
CA LEU A 214 2.23 19.21 2.24
C LEU A 214 1.22 19.52 3.34
N PHE A 215 1.41 18.98 4.55
CA PHE A 215 0.45 19.12 5.64
C PHE A 215 0.33 20.58 6.09
N GLY A 216 1.47 21.30 6.12
CA GLY A 216 1.50 22.74 6.39
C GLY A 216 0.83 23.57 5.30
N ALA A 217 1.14 23.31 4.02
CA ALA A 217 0.54 24.01 2.88
C ALA A 217 -0.97 23.72 2.73
N ALA A 218 -1.42 22.56 3.22
CA ALA A 218 -2.82 22.17 3.23
C ALA A 218 -3.59 22.70 4.45
N ASP A 219 -2.91 23.31 5.43
CA ASP A 219 -3.46 23.80 6.70
C ASP A 219 -4.22 22.67 7.45
N LEU A 220 -3.61 21.49 7.54
CA LEU A 220 -4.21 20.36 8.24
C LEU A 220 -4.08 20.54 9.75
N PRO A 221 -5.18 20.44 10.51
CA PRO A 221 -5.15 20.57 11.97
C PRO A 221 -4.34 19.48 12.67
N LYS A 222 -3.50 19.87 13.60
CA LYS A 222 -2.72 19.02 14.49
C LYS A 222 -3.44 18.79 15.84
N PRO A 223 -3.08 17.76 16.62
CA PRO A 223 -2.10 16.72 16.31
C PRO A 223 -2.64 15.68 15.32
N TYR A 224 -1.74 15.06 14.53
CA TYR A 224 -2.11 14.02 13.58
C TYR A 224 -2.15 12.64 14.22
N ILE A 225 -3.00 11.75 13.67
CA ILE A 225 -2.88 10.30 13.85
C ILE A 225 -2.30 9.75 12.57
N LEU A 226 -1.08 9.23 12.62
CA LEU A 226 -0.42 8.66 11.45
C LEU A 226 -0.71 7.17 11.34
N VAL A 227 -1.28 6.77 10.20
CA VAL A 227 -1.54 5.36 9.88
C VAL A 227 -0.52 4.92 8.85
N GLY A 228 0.49 4.14 9.27
CA GLY A 228 1.57 3.69 8.39
C GLY A 228 1.46 2.20 8.06
N THR A 229 1.45 1.86 6.77
CA THR A 229 1.57 0.46 6.30
C THR A 229 2.87 0.27 5.57
N SER A 230 3.51 -0.92 5.73
CA SER A 230 4.80 -1.20 5.08
C SER A 230 5.83 -0.09 5.33
N ALA A 231 6.51 0.42 4.29
CA ALA A 231 7.43 1.56 4.39
C ALA A 231 6.78 2.84 4.94
N GLY A 232 5.46 3.02 4.76
CA GLY A 232 4.74 4.16 5.33
C GLY A 232 4.85 4.25 6.85
N GLY A 233 5.02 3.12 7.54
CA GLY A 233 5.27 3.12 8.96
C GLY A 233 6.65 3.68 9.33
N VAL A 234 7.68 3.42 8.53
CA VAL A 234 9.01 4.03 8.69
C VAL A 234 8.93 5.54 8.50
N LEU A 235 8.23 6.00 7.45
CA LEU A 235 8.00 7.42 7.19
C LEU A 235 7.26 8.10 8.35
N ALA A 236 6.22 7.45 8.88
CA ALA A 236 5.45 7.98 10.02
C ALA A 236 6.31 8.16 11.27
N ARG A 237 7.17 7.19 11.57
CA ARG A 237 8.10 7.27 12.71
C ARG A 237 9.20 8.31 12.48
N ARG A 238 9.72 8.40 11.24
CA ARG A 238 10.71 9.43 10.90
C ARG A 238 10.09 10.82 10.98
N TYR A 239 8.81 10.96 10.62
CA TYR A 239 8.06 12.21 10.76
C TYR A 239 8.04 12.68 12.21
N GLU A 240 7.65 11.82 13.16
CA GLU A 240 7.65 12.16 14.59
C GLU A 240 9.04 12.56 15.09
N SER A 241 10.08 11.82 14.68
CA SER A 241 11.47 12.14 15.06
C SER A 241 11.94 13.51 14.58
N LYS A 242 11.48 13.97 13.39
CA LYS A 242 11.86 15.27 12.82
C LYS A 242 10.97 16.42 13.29
N PHE A 243 9.70 16.16 13.53
CA PHE A 243 8.66 17.15 13.86
C PHE A 243 7.91 16.76 15.14
N PRO A 244 8.63 16.70 16.27
CA PRO A 244 8.06 16.26 17.53
C PRO A 244 6.91 17.17 17.97
N GLY A 245 5.83 16.56 18.44
CA GLY A 245 4.62 17.26 18.87
C GLY A 245 3.58 17.51 17.78
N ASP A 246 3.87 17.18 16.52
CA ASP A 246 2.88 17.19 15.45
C ASP A 246 1.95 15.99 15.50
N VAL A 247 2.38 14.89 16.13
CA VAL A 247 1.69 13.60 16.13
C VAL A 247 1.10 13.30 17.50
N GLY A 248 -0.17 12.94 17.54
CA GLY A 248 -0.88 12.53 18.75
C GLY A 248 -1.02 11.03 18.91
N GLY A 249 -0.84 10.24 17.84
CA GLY A 249 -0.99 8.79 17.90
C GLY A 249 -0.59 8.08 16.62
N PHE A 250 -0.44 6.74 16.70
CA PHE A 250 -0.07 5.91 15.56
C PHE A 250 -0.91 4.64 15.45
N VAL A 251 -1.18 4.25 14.21
CA VAL A 251 -1.57 2.89 13.85
C VAL A 251 -0.56 2.35 12.84
N PHE A 252 0.17 1.31 13.20
CA PHE A 252 1.09 0.60 12.31
C PHE A 252 0.40 -0.67 11.79
N ALA A 253 0.02 -0.65 10.52
CA ALA A 253 -0.68 -1.76 9.87
C ALA A 253 0.31 -2.60 9.08
N ASP A 254 0.84 -3.64 9.68
CA ASP A 254 1.91 -4.51 9.15
C ASP A 254 3.09 -3.71 8.61
N SER A 255 3.62 -2.85 9.48
CA SER A 255 4.64 -1.85 9.13
C SER A 255 6.02 -2.47 8.95
N ALA A 256 6.78 -1.95 8.00
CA ALA A 256 8.21 -2.16 7.92
C ALA A 256 8.94 -1.54 9.14
N HIS A 257 10.18 -1.95 9.36
CA HIS A 257 11.02 -1.51 10.46
C HIS A 257 12.30 -0.85 9.95
N GLU A 258 12.86 0.07 10.72
CA GLU A 258 14.09 0.79 10.36
C GLU A 258 15.30 -0.12 10.22
N GLU A 259 15.31 -1.23 10.97
CA GLU A 259 16.38 -2.22 10.94
C GLU A 259 16.19 -3.31 9.88
N GLN A 260 15.08 -3.32 9.16
CA GLN A 260 14.71 -4.41 8.27
C GLN A 260 15.81 -4.72 7.26
N GLU A 261 16.39 -3.69 6.63
CA GLU A 261 17.34 -3.88 5.54
C GLU A 261 18.57 -4.69 5.96
N TRP A 262 19.22 -4.29 7.05
CA TRP A 262 20.43 -4.97 7.48
C TRP A 262 20.14 -6.30 8.19
N ARG A 263 18.99 -6.44 8.85
CA ARG A 263 18.59 -7.71 9.46
C ARG A 263 18.20 -8.76 8.42
N ASP A 264 17.46 -8.37 7.38
CA ASP A 264 17.13 -9.26 6.27
C ASP A 264 18.40 -9.65 5.49
N ALA A 265 19.32 -8.72 5.26
CA ALA A 265 20.62 -8.99 4.64
C ALA A 265 21.50 -9.96 5.47
N ALA A 266 21.41 -9.90 6.80
CA ALA A 266 22.11 -10.84 7.68
C ALA A 266 21.54 -12.27 7.57
N ILE A 267 20.24 -12.42 7.33
CA ILE A 267 19.57 -13.72 7.14
C ILE A 267 19.85 -14.26 5.73
N ALA A 268 19.76 -13.42 4.72
CA ALA A 268 19.89 -13.79 3.32
C ALA A 268 20.59 -12.67 2.53
N PRO A 269 21.92 -12.67 2.43
CA PRO A 269 22.68 -11.61 1.75
C PRO A 269 22.35 -11.44 0.27
N SER A 270 21.84 -12.48 -0.40
CA SER A 270 21.35 -12.40 -1.78
C SER A 270 19.94 -11.87 -1.90
N PHE A 271 19.21 -11.83 -0.81
CA PHE A 271 17.92 -11.19 -0.68
C PHE A 271 18.21 -9.80 -0.12
N SER A 272 18.48 -8.86 -0.96
CA SER A 272 18.49 -7.45 -0.64
C SER A 272 17.31 -6.79 -1.36
N PRO A 273 16.10 -7.05 -0.91
CA PRO A 273 15.03 -6.13 -1.20
C PRO A 273 14.95 -5.15 -0.05
N GLY A 274 16.04 -4.73 0.51
CA GLY A 274 15.95 -3.70 1.51
C GLY A 274 14.87 -2.71 1.15
N LEU A 275 14.31 -2.01 2.06
CA LEU A 275 13.33 -0.94 1.78
C LEU A 275 13.78 -0.05 0.61
N SER A 276 15.09 0.11 0.43
CA SER A 276 15.72 0.79 -0.70
C SER A 276 15.38 0.16 -2.06
N ASN A 277 15.26 -1.15 -2.17
CA ASN A 277 15.01 -1.85 -3.45
C ASN A 277 13.53 -2.23 -3.62
N ALA A 278 12.91 -2.80 -2.59
CA ALA A 278 11.52 -3.25 -2.66
C ALA A 278 10.53 -2.08 -2.60
N GLU A 279 10.80 -1.09 -1.76
CA GLU A 279 9.91 0.06 -1.55
C GLU A 279 10.31 1.28 -2.40
N GLY A 280 11.39 1.18 -3.18
CA GLY A 280 11.88 2.30 -4.00
C GLY A 280 12.36 3.48 -3.16
N LEU A 281 12.78 3.23 -1.91
CA LEU A 281 13.40 4.19 -1.01
C LEU A 281 14.91 4.02 -1.04
N ARG A 282 15.64 5.11 -0.81
CA ARG A 282 17.08 5.02 -0.58
C ARG A 282 17.36 4.65 0.86
N ALA A 283 18.42 3.87 1.08
CA ALA A 283 18.85 3.44 2.42
C ALA A 283 19.31 4.61 3.32
N ASP A 284 19.74 5.74 2.69
CA ASP A 284 20.06 6.96 3.43
C ASP A 284 18.77 7.50 4.10
N GLY A 285 18.78 7.55 5.42
CA GLY A 285 17.61 7.84 6.26
C GLY A 285 17.01 6.62 6.94
N MET A 286 17.46 5.40 6.58
CA MET A 286 17.27 4.21 7.39
C MET A 286 18.32 4.16 8.51
N LEU A 287 17.95 3.56 9.63
CA LEU A 287 18.88 3.42 10.74
C LEU A 287 19.97 2.41 10.43
N LEU A 288 21.21 2.78 10.73
CA LEU A 288 22.32 1.85 10.81
C LEU A 288 22.26 1.03 12.11
N PRO A 289 22.93 -0.14 12.17
CA PRO A 289 23.01 -0.92 13.41
C PRO A 289 23.46 -0.07 14.62
N GLY A 290 22.62 -0.03 15.66
CA GLY A 290 22.88 0.74 16.88
C GLY A 290 22.39 2.19 16.87
N GLU A 291 21.85 2.68 15.75
CA GLU A 291 21.14 3.95 15.72
C GLU A 291 19.69 3.78 16.21
N HIS A 292 19.18 4.81 16.88
CA HIS A 292 17.80 4.84 17.36
C HIS A 292 17.14 6.15 16.94
N LEU A 293 15.87 6.08 16.52
CA LEU A 293 15.06 7.28 16.33
C LEU A 293 14.75 7.92 17.70
N ALA A 294 14.82 9.23 17.78
CA ALA A 294 14.22 9.95 18.90
C ALA A 294 12.70 9.66 18.91
N TRP A 295 12.17 9.30 20.05
CA TRP A 295 10.80 8.84 20.17
C TRP A 295 10.17 9.32 21.49
N HIS A 296 8.88 9.68 21.46
CA HIS A 296 8.12 10.00 22.64
C HIS A 296 7.41 8.75 23.17
N ASP A 297 7.76 8.29 24.35
CA ASP A 297 7.26 7.06 24.98
C ASP A 297 5.83 7.14 25.52
N ASP A 298 5.18 8.29 25.39
CA ASP A 298 3.83 8.58 25.89
C ASP A 298 2.78 8.81 24.77
N VAL A 299 3.12 8.52 23.52
CA VAL A 299 2.21 8.60 22.38
C VAL A 299 1.47 7.26 22.21
N PRO A 300 0.13 7.26 22.12
CA PRO A 300 -0.64 6.06 21.85
C PRO A 300 -0.24 5.37 20.53
N ILE A 301 -0.02 4.05 20.59
CA ILE A 301 0.36 3.24 19.42
C ILE A 301 -0.47 1.96 19.39
N ILE A 302 -1.07 1.65 18.24
CA ILE A 302 -1.59 0.32 17.96
C ILE A 302 -0.83 -0.27 16.79
N VAL A 303 -0.19 -1.42 17.04
CA VAL A 303 0.49 -2.23 16.03
C VAL A 303 -0.44 -3.36 15.62
N LEU A 304 -0.81 -3.40 14.35
CA LEU A 304 -1.57 -4.47 13.74
C LEU A 304 -0.61 -5.34 12.93
N GLU A 305 -0.43 -6.58 13.35
CA GLU A 305 0.38 -7.55 12.64
C GLU A 305 -0.49 -8.47 11.80
N ARG A 306 -0.05 -8.79 10.59
CA ARG A 306 -0.70 -9.81 9.77
C ARG A 306 -0.73 -11.16 10.47
N GLY A 307 -1.88 -11.85 10.44
CA GLY A 307 -2.03 -13.22 10.94
C GLY A 307 -1.50 -14.28 9.98
N GLU A 308 -1.40 -13.95 8.69
CA GLU A 308 -0.90 -14.83 7.64
C GLU A 308 0.58 -14.53 7.35
N ARG A 309 1.45 -15.52 7.56
CA ARG A 309 2.88 -15.39 7.21
C ARG A 309 3.05 -15.22 5.71
N ALA A 310 4.05 -14.46 5.28
CA ALA A 310 4.38 -14.36 3.86
C ALA A 310 4.73 -15.75 3.30
N PRO A 311 4.09 -16.18 2.20
CA PRO A 311 4.29 -17.49 1.66
C PRO A 311 5.70 -17.62 1.05
N CYS A 312 6.41 -18.68 1.40
CA CYS A 312 7.81 -18.86 0.99
C CYS A 312 8.00 -19.13 -0.50
N ASP A 313 6.96 -19.57 -1.20
CA ASP A 313 6.98 -19.72 -2.65
C ASP A 313 6.91 -18.37 -3.40
N ALA A 314 6.55 -17.28 -2.71
CA ALA A 314 6.65 -15.93 -3.23
C ALA A 314 8.12 -15.43 -3.31
N PHE A 315 9.04 -16.08 -2.63
CA PHE A 315 10.46 -15.72 -2.57
C PHE A 315 11.35 -16.83 -3.14
N PRO A 316 11.37 -17.03 -4.47
CA PRO A 316 12.05 -18.18 -5.11
C PRO A 316 13.56 -18.22 -4.88
N ASN A 317 14.17 -17.09 -4.50
CA ASN A 317 15.60 -16.99 -4.23
C ASN A 317 15.97 -17.30 -2.77
N LEU A 318 14.99 -17.57 -1.90
CA LEU A 318 15.20 -17.92 -0.50
C LEU A 318 15.03 -19.42 -0.30
N THR A 319 15.87 -19.99 0.54
CA THR A 319 15.58 -21.31 1.12
C THR A 319 14.41 -21.21 2.10
N LEU A 320 13.72 -22.32 2.35
CA LEU A 320 12.62 -22.37 3.33
C LEU A 320 13.07 -21.88 4.72
N THR A 321 14.30 -22.22 5.12
CA THR A 321 14.88 -21.74 6.40
C THR A 321 15.04 -20.23 6.42
N GLN A 322 15.57 -19.64 5.35
CA GLN A 322 15.72 -18.19 5.24
C GLN A 322 14.36 -17.46 5.21
N CYS A 323 13.42 -17.98 4.44
CA CYS A 323 12.07 -17.41 4.41
C CYS A 323 11.40 -17.45 5.79
N ASN A 324 11.49 -18.55 6.51
CA ASN A 324 10.97 -18.65 7.86
C ASN A 324 11.66 -17.65 8.80
N ALA A 325 12.98 -17.51 8.72
CA ALA A 325 13.75 -16.57 9.54
C ALA A 325 13.36 -15.11 9.22
N ILE A 326 13.09 -14.76 7.97
CA ILE A 326 12.58 -13.42 7.58
C ILE A 326 11.18 -13.18 8.15
N ASN A 327 10.28 -14.18 8.08
CA ASN A 327 8.97 -14.07 8.72
C ASN A 327 9.07 -13.91 10.27
N ASP A 328 10.02 -14.60 10.90
CA ASP A 328 10.27 -14.45 12.35
C ASP A 328 10.88 -13.08 12.69
N ALA A 329 11.77 -12.57 11.84
CA ALA A 329 12.29 -11.21 11.95
C ALA A 329 11.17 -10.18 11.82
N TRP A 330 10.25 -10.34 10.85
CA TRP A 330 9.08 -9.48 10.69
C TRP A 330 8.22 -9.42 11.94
N HIS A 331 7.90 -10.57 12.53
CA HIS A 331 7.19 -10.63 13.81
C HIS A 331 7.96 -9.87 14.91
N SER A 332 9.29 -10.08 15.03
CA SER A 332 10.10 -9.38 16.02
C SER A 332 10.10 -7.87 15.86
N PHE A 333 9.95 -7.35 14.62
CA PHE A 333 9.78 -5.92 14.35
C PHE A 333 8.44 -5.40 14.90
N GLN A 334 7.35 -6.13 14.69
CA GLN A 334 6.04 -5.72 15.23
C GLN A 334 6.04 -5.72 16.75
N VAL A 335 6.71 -6.69 17.37
CA VAL A 335 6.92 -6.74 18.83
C VAL A 335 7.73 -5.52 19.29
N ASP A 336 8.85 -5.19 18.65
CA ASP A 336 9.65 -4.00 18.99
C ASP A 336 8.79 -2.71 18.92
N LEU A 337 8.05 -2.51 17.84
CA LEU A 337 7.17 -1.36 17.67
C LEU A 337 6.14 -1.24 18.79
N SER A 338 5.66 -2.38 19.34
CA SER A 338 4.71 -2.40 20.45
C SER A 338 5.33 -2.08 21.82
N HIS A 339 6.64 -1.99 21.91
CA HIS A 339 7.35 -1.59 23.13
C HIS A 339 7.81 -0.14 23.12
N ARG A 340 7.57 0.61 22.02
CA ARG A 340 8.04 1.99 21.89
C ARG A 340 7.21 3.03 22.63
N SER A 341 6.10 2.63 23.25
CA SER A 341 5.29 3.50 24.09
C SER A 341 4.66 2.70 25.22
N LYS A 342 4.49 3.34 26.37
CA LYS A 342 3.75 2.76 27.51
C LYS A 342 2.26 2.51 27.21
N TYR A 343 1.73 3.13 26.16
CA TYR A 343 0.37 2.94 25.68
C TYR A 343 0.29 2.06 24.41
N ALA A 344 1.42 1.48 24.00
CA ALA A 344 1.44 0.67 22.79
C ALA A 344 0.77 -0.70 23.00
N GLN A 345 0.14 -1.21 21.95
CA GLN A 345 -0.50 -2.51 21.91
C GLN A 345 -0.16 -3.23 20.62
N LEU A 346 0.16 -4.52 20.69
CA LEU A 346 0.27 -5.41 19.53
C LEU A 346 -1.02 -6.21 19.37
N ARG A 347 -1.58 -6.24 18.17
CA ARG A 347 -2.75 -7.04 17.81
C ARG A 347 -2.45 -7.84 16.55
N VAL A 348 -2.43 -9.15 16.65
CA VAL A 348 -2.38 -10.03 15.47
C VAL A 348 -3.77 -10.10 14.86
N VAL A 349 -3.88 -9.86 13.55
CA VAL A 349 -5.16 -9.83 12.80
C VAL A 349 -5.35 -11.15 12.05
N PRO A 350 -6.17 -12.09 12.54
CA PRO A 350 -6.36 -13.38 11.90
C PRO A 350 -6.89 -13.24 10.47
N GLY A 351 -6.33 -14.04 9.55
CA GLY A 351 -6.74 -14.04 8.14
C GLY A 351 -6.41 -12.76 7.37
N ALA A 352 -5.54 -11.88 7.94
CA ALA A 352 -5.02 -10.73 7.23
C ALA A 352 -3.59 -11.02 6.74
N GLY A 353 -3.32 -10.66 5.49
CA GLY A 353 -1.98 -10.60 4.90
C GLY A 353 -1.40 -9.19 5.02
N HIS A 354 -0.29 -8.96 4.30
CA HIS A 354 0.42 -7.67 4.29
C HIS A 354 -0.45 -6.48 3.85
N ARG A 355 -1.46 -6.69 3.03
CA ARG A 355 -2.39 -5.66 2.53
C ARG A 355 -3.63 -5.49 3.41
N MET A 356 -3.49 -5.61 4.73
CA MET A 356 -4.62 -5.57 5.65
C MET A 356 -5.47 -4.30 5.57
N VAL A 357 -4.88 -3.16 5.24
CA VAL A 357 -5.62 -1.89 5.07
C VAL A 357 -6.70 -1.96 3.98
N MET A 358 -6.53 -2.87 3.01
CA MET A 358 -7.49 -3.13 1.94
C MET A 358 -8.35 -4.36 2.22
N GLN A 359 -7.79 -5.40 2.89
CA GLN A 359 -8.45 -6.67 3.16
C GLN A 359 -9.36 -6.60 4.40
N LYS A 360 -8.98 -5.78 5.38
CA LYS A 360 -9.61 -5.64 6.70
C LYS A 360 -9.71 -4.17 7.13
N PRO A 361 -10.24 -3.27 6.28
CA PRO A 361 -10.29 -1.84 6.60
C PRO A 361 -11.03 -1.55 7.90
N GLU A 362 -12.03 -2.35 8.26
CA GLU A 362 -12.80 -2.24 9.49
C GLU A 362 -11.94 -2.47 10.75
N VAL A 363 -10.95 -3.37 10.69
CA VAL A 363 -10.04 -3.64 11.82
C VAL A 363 -9.07 -2.47 12.00
N VAL A 364 -8.59 -1.89 10.90
CA VAL A 364 -7.71 -0.73 10.94
C VAL A 364 -8.49 0.51 11.41
N ALA A 365 -9.72 0.71 10.95
CA ALA A 365 -10.59 1.79 11.41
C ALA A 365 -10.87 1.69 12.92
N GLN A 366 -11.14 0.48 13.44
CA GLN A 366 -11.31 0.27 14.87
C GLN A 366 -10.02 0.63 15.66
N ALA A 367 -8.85 0.27 15.15
CA ALA A 367 -7.59 0.65 15.78
C ALA A 367 -7.39 2.18 15.80
N ILE A 368 -7.81 2.89 14.76
CA ILE A 368 -7.80 4.36 14.73
C ILE A 368 -8.74 4.93 15.80
N GLN A 369 -9.95 4.41 15.94
CA GLN A 369 -10.88 4.84 17.00
C GLN A 369 -10.30 4.62 18.40
N ASP A 370 -9.65 3.48 18.61
CA ASP A 370 -9.05 3.15 19.90
C ASP A 370 -7.87 4.10 20.21
N VAL A 371 -7.07 4.50 19.21
CA VAL A 371 -6.01 5.51 19.37
C VAL A 371 -6.61 6.86 19.73
N ILE A 372 -7.70 7.28 19.08
CA ILE A 372 -8.43 8.52 19.41
C ILE A 372 -8.86 8.50 20.87
N GLY A 373 -9.50 7.42 21.33
CA GLY A 373 -9.91 7.27 22.72
C GLY A 373 -8.74 7.30 23.71
N GLN A 374 -7.58 6.74 23.35
CA GLN A 374 -6.38 6.77 24.18
C GLN A 374 -5.78 8.19 24.27
N ILE A 375 -5.79 8.97 23.18
CA ILE A 375 -5.34 10.38 23.18
C ILE A 375 -6.14 11.19 24.19
N ASP A 376 -7.46 11.01 24.24
CA ASP A 376 -8.34 11.69 25.18
C ASP A 376 -7.99 11.37 26.63
N VAL A 377 -7.72 10.10 26.94
CA VAL A 377 -7.30 9.66 28.29
C VAL A 377 -5.94 10.26 28.65
N VAL A 378 -4.96 10.23 27.75
CA VAL A 378 -3.62 10.81 27.98
C VAL A 378 -3.72 12.31 28.23
N ASN A 379 -4.53 13.03 27.47
CA ASN A 379 -4.73 14.48 27.65
C ASN A 379 -5.42 14.82 28.98
N GLN A 380 -6.34 13.98 29.44
CA GLN A 380 -6.97 14.16 30.75
C GLN A 380 -6.01 13.92 31.92
N THR A 381 -5.06 12.99 31.79
CA THR A 381 -4.07 12.69 32.84
C THR A 381 -2.93 13.72 32.91
N ARG A 382 -2.75 14.54 31.87
CA ARG A 382 -1.74 15.63 31.83
C ARG A 382 -2.27 16.97 32.35
N ARG A 383 -3.58 17.12 32.53
CA ARG A 383 -4.24 18.29 33.13
C ARG A 383 -4.35 18.16 34.64
#